data_527bb5dc91abc5cae63318c1c0ecdefa
#
_entry.id   527bb5dc91abc5cae63318c1c0ecdefa
#
_cell.length_a   1.000
_cell.length_b   1.000
_cell.length_c   1.000
_cell.angle_alpha   90.00
_cell.angle_beta   90.00
_cell.angle_gamma   90.00
#
_symmetry.space_group_name_H-M   'P 1'
#
loop_
_entity.id
_entity.type
_entity.pdbx_description
1 polymer ?
#
loop_
_entity_poly.entity_id
_entity_poly.type
_entity_poly.pdbx_seq_one_letter_code
_entity_poly.pdbx_strand_id
1 'polypeptide(L)'
;VGKLTNTHDPKPFAITGLTLAAVSMGVSALITTPAVDPRWMYAISVVYGVANSLMWGPLSMIATRNLDPRLAGAGSSVYNTTRQIGAVIGSAAIAAMMSSQLAAKLGDGAGAGDIATAGQATGPLPEALHEPFALAMGNSIWLPCAVIAAGAVVACFFARTKSWND
;
A
#
# COMPACT_ATOMS: atom_id res chain seq x y z
N VAL A 1 -19.05 4.97 -1.16
CA VAL A 1 -18.71 3.54 -1.24
C VAL A 1 -19.65 2.73 -0.33
N GLY A 2 -19.85 3.09 0.94
CA GLY A 2 -20.64 2.30 1.89
C GLY A 2 -22.08 2.01 1.46
N LYS A 3 -22.80 2.95 0.83
CA LYS A 3 -24.16 2.70 0.31
C LYS A 3 -24.17 1.76 -0.91
N LEU A 4 -23.14 1.83 -1.77
CA LEU A 4 -23.03 0.98 -2.95
C LEU A 4 -22.71 -0.48 -2.59
N THR A 5 -21.83 -0.70 -1.61
CA THR A 5 -21.45 -2.04 -1.16
C THR A 5 -22.55 -2.74 -0.36
N ASN A 6 -23.56 -2.00 0.11
CA ASN A 6 -24.70 -2.59 0.80
C ASN A 6 -25.77 -3.17 -0.17
N THR A 7 -25.76 -2.72 -1.44
CA THR A 7 -26.70 -3.12 -2.48
C THR A 7 -26.07 -3.98 -3.58
N HIS A 8 -24.76 -4.01 -3.69
CA HIS A 8 -24.01 -4.73 -4.72
C HIS A 8 -22.95 -5.63 -4.09
N ASP A 9 -22.55 -6.67 -4.78
CA ASP A 9 -21.45 -7.54 -4.34
C ASP A 9 -20.18 -6.71 -4.07
N PRO A 10 -19.60 -6.78 -2.86
CA PRO A 10 -18.39 -6.01 -2.52
C PRO A 10 -17.12 -6.50 -3.27
N LYS A 11 -17.13 -7.71 -3.83
CA LYS A 11 -15.97 -8.31 -4.50
C LYS A 11 -15.41 -7.46 -5.65
N PRO A 12 -16.21 -7.01 -6.64
CA PRO A 12 -15.67 -6.19 -7.74
C PRO A 12 -15.07 -4.86 -7.24
N PHE A 13 -15.64 -4.26 -6.21
CA PHE A 13 -15.08 -3.02 -5.63
C PHE A 13 -13.73 -3.26 -4.97
N ALA A 14 -13.57 -4.37 -4.24
CA ALA A 14 -12.28 -4.73 -3.64
C ALA A 14 -11.20 -4.97 -4.72
N ILE A 15 -11.53 -5.70 -5.79
CA ILE A 15 -10.61 -5.98 -6.89
C ILE A 15 -10.22 -4.68 -7.62
N THR A 16 -11.19 -3.84 -7.96
CA THR A 16 -10.91 -2.56 -8.62
C THR A 16 -10.09 -1.64 -7.73
N GLY A 17 -10.37 -1.59 -6.43
CA GLY A 17 -9.59 -0.82 -5.45
C GLY A 17 -8.14 -1.28 -5.36
N LEU A 18 -7.92 -2.60 -5.23
CA LEU A 18 -6.57 -3.18 -5.19
C LEU A 18 -5.81 -2.97 -6.50
N THR A 19 -6.47 -3.18 -7.64
CA THR A 19 -5.84 -2.98 -8.96
C THR A 19 -5.47 -1.51 -9.16
N LEU A 20 -6.36 -0.59 -8.84
CA LEU A 20 -6.12 0.84 -8.95
C LEU A 20 -5.00 1.30 -8.01
N ALA A 21 -4.94 0.75 -6.78
CA ALA A 21 -3.87 1.02 -5.83
C ALA A 21 -2.52 0.52 -6.36
N ALA A 22 -2.46 -0.71 -6.89
CA ALA A 22 -1.24 -1.26 -7.48
C ALA A 22 -0.75 -0.42 -8.67
N VAL A 23 -1.66 -0.05 -9.58
CA VAL A 23 -1.34 0.81 -10.74
C VAL A 23 -0.83 2.17 -10.27
N SER A 24 -1.52 2.82 -9.33
CA SER A 24 -1.11 4.13 -8.80
C SER A 24 0.28 4.07 -8.16
N MET A 25 0.58 3.01 -7.40
CA MET A 25 1.91 2.81 -6.81
C MET A 25 2.97 2.53 -7.88
N GLY A 26 2.68 1.71 -8.87
CA GLY A 26 3.59 1.44 -9.98
C GLY A 26 3.93 2.69 -10.78
N VAL A 27 2.91 3.50 -11.10
CA VAL A 27 3.12 4.81 -11.76
C VAL A 27 3.92 5.74 -10.86
N SER A 28 3.63 5.80 -9.55
CA SER A 28 4.41 6.59 -8.59
C SER A 28 5.88 6.18 -8.59
N ALA A 29 6.17 4.87 -8.56
CA ALA A 29 7.55 4.36 -8.62
C ALA A 29 8.29 4.81 -9.88
N LEU A 30 7.62 4.83 -11.03
CA LEU A 30 8.21 5.23 -12.31
C LEU A 30 8.49 6.73 -12.40
N ILE A 31 7.64 7.57 -11.80
CA ILE A 31 7.75 9.03 -11.87
C ILE A 31 8.53 9.64 -10.68
N THR A 32 8.91 8.85 -9.69
CA THR A 32 9.76 9.32 -8.58
C THR A 32 11.20 9.46 -9.07
N THR A 33 11.41 10.47 -9.92
CA THR A 33 12.71 10.90 -10.43
C THR A 33 12.84 12.41 -10.28
N PRO A 34 14.05 12.95 -10.08
CA PRO A 34 14.25 14.40 -9.90
C PRO A 34 13.78 15.26 -11.09
N ALA A 35 13.60 14.65 -12.26
CA ALA A 35 13.23 15.34 -13.51
C ALA A 35 11.72 15.55 -13.69
N VAL A 36 10.88 14.92 -12.86
CA VAL A 36 9.42 14.98 -13.02
C VAL A 36 8.81 16.08 -12.15
N ASP A 37 7.90 16.88 -12.75
CA ASP A 37 7.18 17.94 -12.05
C ASP A 37 6.38 17.33 -10.86
N PRO A 38 6.57 17.82 -9.62
CA PRO A 38 5.87 17.34 -8.42
C PRO A 38 4.34 17.38 -8.52
N ARG A 39 3.77 18.15 -9.44
CA ARG A 39 2.31 18.25 -9.65
C ARG A 39 1.68 16.90 -10.02
N TRP A 40 2.39 16.04 -10.73
CA TRP A 40 1.92 14.70 -11.07
C TRP A 40 1.76 13.80 -9.84
N MET A 41 2.57 14.00 -8.81
CA MET A 41 2.45 13.26 -7.56
C MET A 41 1.14 13.56 -6.83
N TYR A 42 0.63 14.80 -6.90
CA TYR A 42 -0.69 15.11 -6.33
C TYR A 42 -1.82 14.38 -7.06
N ALA A 43 -1.77 14.34 -8.39
CA ALA A 43 -2.79 13.63 -9.17
C ALA A 43 -2.81 12.14 -8.84
N ILE A 44 -1.65 11.50 -8.74
CA ILE A 44 -1.53 10.08 -8.37
C ILE A 44 -1.99 9.85 -6.93
N SER A 45 -1.68 10.75 -6.00
CA SER A 45 -2.13 10.65 -4.60
C SER A 45 -3.65 10.69 -4.48
N VAL A 46 -4.32 11.50 -5.29
CA VAL A 46 -5.79 11.52 -5.35
C VAL A 46 -6.33 10.17 -5.84
N VAL A 47 -5.78 9.64 -6.93
CA VAL A 47 -6.19 8.33 -7.46
C VAL A 47 -5.94 7.22 -6.43
N TYR A 48 -4.80 7.23 -5.76
CA TYR A 48 -4.48 6.30 -4.70
C TYR A 48 -5.42 6.43 -3.49
N GLY A 49 -5.83 7.65 -3.12
CA GLY A 49 -6.84 7.90 -2.09
C GLY A 49 -8.20 7.29 -2.43
N VAL A 50 -8.64 7.43 -3.69
CA VAL A 50 -9.86 6.79 -4.19
C VAL A 50 -9.72 5.26 -4.15
N ALA A 51 -8.59 4.73 -4.58
CA ALA A 51 -8.30 3.29 -4.54
C ALA A 51 -8.38 2.73 -3.11
N ASN A 52 -7.80 3.42 -2.13
CA ASN A 52 -7.88 3.05 -0.71
C ASN A 52 -9.33 3.01 -0.21
N SER A 53 -10.14 3.99 -0.59
CA SER A 53 -11.55 4.04 -0.22
C SER A 53 -12.36 2.86 -0.79
N LEU A 54 -12.03 2.46 -2.04
CA LEU A 54 -12.66 1.31 -2.71
C LEU A 54 -12.17 -0.04 -2.18
N MET A 55 -11.00 -0.09 -1.57
CA MET A 55 -10.37 -1.31 -1.07
C MET A 55 -10.81 -1.66 0.36
N TRP A 56 -10.63 -0.74 1.32
CA TRP A 56 -10.75 -1.06 2.74
C TRP A 56 -12.17 -1.39 3.19
N GLY A 57 -13.17 -0.66 2.71
CA GLY A 57 -14.57 -0.91 3.03
C GLY A 57 -15.04 -2.30 2.57
N PRO A 58 -14.94 -2.60 1.28
CA PRO A 58 -15.32 -3.91 0.75
C PRO A 58 -14.53 -5.08 1.35
N LEU A 59 -13.22 -4.95 1.59
CA LEU A 59 -12.42 -6.01 2.21
C LEU A 59 -12.87 -6.33 3.63
N SER A 60 -13.15 -5.31 4.45
CA SER A 60 -13.70 -5.48 5.79
C SER A 60 -15.05 -6.21 5.76
N MET A 61 -15.89 -5.84 4.81
CA MET A 61 -17.21 -6.43 4.62
C MET A 61 -17.13 -7.90 4.20
N ILE A 62 -16.25 -8.23 3.25
CA ILE A 62 -16.00 -9.61 2.80
C ILE A 62 -15.50 -10.47 3.98
N ALA A 63 -14.57 -9.94 4.79
CA ALA A 63 -13.98 -10.65 5.90
C ALA A 63 -14.98 -10.97 7.02
N THR A 64 -16.01 -10.14 7.22
CA THR A 64 -16.94 -10.28 8.35
C THR A 64 -18.34 -10.75 7.97
N ARG A 65 -18.72 -10.73 6.69
CA ARG A 65 -20.08 -10.94 6.20
C ARG A 65 -20.64 -12.35 6.47
N ASN A 66 -19.81 -13.38 6.45
CA ASN A 66 -20.23 -14.78 6.64
C ASN A 66 -20.14 -15.25 8.10
N LEU A 67 -19.90 -14.34 9.04
CA LEU A 67 -19.82 -14.65 10.47
C LEU A 67 -21.22 -14.60 11.10
N ASP A 68 -21.45 -15.51 12.04
CA ASP A 68 -22.60 -15.42 12.93
C ASP A 68 -22.61 -14.03 13.61
N PRO A 69 -23.77 -13.35 13.70
CA PRO A 69 -23.88 -12.04 14.37
C PRO A 69 -23.28 -12.01 15.77
N ARG A 70 -23.30 -13.15 16.49
CA ARG A 70 -22.68 -13.28 17.81
C ARG A 70 -21.15 -13.23 17.77
N LEU A 71 -20.55 -13.55 16.63
CA LEU A 71 -19.10 -13.56 16.41
C LEU A 71 -18.61 -12.32 15.67
N ALA A 72 -19.49 -11.39 15.32
CA ALA A 72 -19.13 -10.19 14.53
C ALA A 72 -18.04 -9.35 15.22
N GLY A 73 -18.12 -9.20 16.55
CA GLY A 73 -17.09 -8.49 17.33
C GLY A 73 -15.73 -9.20 17.29
N ALA A 74 -15.72 -10.51 17.50
CA ALA A 74 -14.50 -11.32 17.44
C ALA A 74 -13.89 -11.30 16.03
N GLY A 75 -14.71 -11.43 14.99
CA GLY A 75 -14.26 -11.36 13.60
C GLY A 75 -13.65 -10.01 13.24
N SER A 76 -14.27 -8.91 13.67
CA SER A 76 -13.70 -7.56 13.49
C SER A 76 -12.35 -7.40 14.20
N SER A 77 -12.21 -7.97 15.41
CA SER A 77 -10.95 -7.92 16.16
C SER A 77 -9.86 -8.70 15.45
N VAL A 78 -10.14 -9.91 14.97
CA VAL A 78 -9.19 -10.72 14.20
C VAL A 78 -8.77 -10.00 12.91
N TYR A 79 -9.73 -9.46 12.16
CA TYR A 79 -9.45 -8.69 10.95
C TYR A 79 -8.52 -7.50 11.23
N ASN A 80 -8.82 -6.70 12.25
CA ASN A 80 -8.01 -5.53 12.60
C ASN A 80 -6.61 -5.92 13.08
N THR A 81 -6.51 -6.97 13.90
CA THR A 81 -5.20 -7.49 14.37
C THR A 81 -4.36 -7.97 13.20
N THR A 82 -4.92 -8.75 12.29
CA THR A 82 -4.23 -9.23 11.09
C THR A 82 -3.75 -8.06 10.23
N ARG A 83 -4.58 -7.04 10.05
CA ARG A 83 -4.22 -5.82 9.34
C ARG A 83 -3.07 -5.07 10.00
N GLN A 84 -3.06 -4.97 11.33
CA GLN A 84 -1.99 -4.33 12.10
C GLN A 84 -0.67 -5.10 11.98
N ILE A 85 -0.71 -6.41 12.10
CA ILE A 85 0.48 -7.27 11.90
C ILE A 85 1.03 -7.07 10.48
N GLY A 86 0.15 -7.08 9.47
CA GLY A 86 0.54 -6.81 8.10
C GLY A 86 1.18 -5.42 7.91
N ALA A 87 0.66 -4.39 8.57
CA ALA A 87 1.21 -3.04 8.52
C ALA A 87 2.62 -2.97 9.14
N VAL A 88 2.84 -3.65 10.28
CA VAL A 88 4.16 -3.69 10.94
C VAL A 88 5.17 -4.42 10.06
N ILE A 89 4.83 -5.61 9.55
CA ILE A 89 5.72 -6.38 8.66
C ILE A 89 6.00 -5.59 7.38
N GLY A 90 4.98 -4.98 6.80
CA GLY A 90 5.11 -4.18 5.57
C GLY A 90 6.01 -2.97 5.76
N SER A 91 5.85 -2.23 6.85
CA SER A 91 6.70 -1.08 7.14
C SER A 91 8.16 -1.47 7.38
N ALA A 92 8.40 -2.56 8.11
CA ALA A 92 9.73 -3.08 8.34
C ALA A 92 10.40 -3.54 7.03
N ALA A 93 9.66 -4.22 6.16
CA ALA A 93 10.16 -4.67 4.85
C ALA A 93 10.51 -3.48 3.93
N ILE A 94 9.68 -2.44 3.89
CA ILE A 94 9.95 -1.21 3.13
C ILE A 94 11.21 -0.51 3.67
N ALA A 95 11.33 -0.38 4.99
CA ALA A 95 12.49 0.24 5.63
C ALA A 95 13.78 -0.53 5.33
N ALA A 96 13.75 -1.86 5.42
CA ALA A 96 14.89 -2.72 5.10
C ALA A 96 15.28 -2.59 3.61
N MET A 97 14.29 -2.58 2.71
CA MET A 97 14.55 -2.41 1.27
C MET A 97 15.14 -1.04 0.96
N MET A 98 14.59 0.02 1.56
CA MET A 98 15.11 1.39 1.40
C MET A 98 16.55 1.49 1.90
N SER A 99 16.85 0.93 3.07
CA SER A 99 18.21 0.90 3.63
C SER A 99 19.18 0.16 2.72
N SER A 100 18.79 -1.00 2.17
CA SER A 100 19.64 -1.78 1.27
C SER A 100 19.90 -1.07 -0.07
N GLN A 101 18.88 -0.41 -0.63
CA GLN A 101 19.02 0.35 -1.87
C GLN A 101 19.92 1.58 -1.70
N LEU A 102 19.82 2.24 -0.53
CA LEU A 102 20.62 3.40 -0.24
C LEU A 102 22.08 3.02 0.00
N ALA A 103 22.34 1.94 0.74
CA ALA A 103 23.68 1.39 0.94
C ALA A 103 24.35 1.00 -0.39
N ALA A 104 23.60 0.37 -1.30
CA ALA A 104 24.10 -0.01 -2.62
C ALA A 104 24.47 1.20 -3.51
N LYS A 105 23.82 2.35 -3.32
CA LYS A 105 24.05 3.56 -4.14
C LYS A 105 25.07 4.51 -3.55
N LEU A 106 25.21 4.55 -2.22
CA LEU A 106 26.12 5.45 -1.51
C LEU A 106 27.47 4.80 -1.17
N GLY A 107 27.61 3.48 -1.40
CA GLY A 107 28.79 2.69 -1.02
C GLY A 107 28.89 2.47 0.49
N ASP A 108 29.88 1.69 0.91
CA ASP A 108 30.11 1.29 2.32
C ASP A 108 30.44 2.46 3.28
N GLY A 109 30.51 3.69 2.78
CA GLY A 109 30.80 4.88 3.57
C GLY A 109 29.59 5.49 4.30
N ALA A 110 28.37 5.17 3.89
CA ALA A 110 27.16 5.65 4.56
C ALA A 110 26.61 4.52 5.43
N GLY A 111 26.88 4.57 6.72
CA GLY A 111 26.37 3.60 7.68
C GLY A 111 24.84 3.60 7.73
N ALA A 112 24.24 2.44 8.05
CA ALA A 112 22.79 2.30 8.22
C ALA A 112 22.20 3.33 9.23
N GLY A 113 23.04 3.84 10.16
CA GLY A 113 22.70 4.90 11.08
C GLY A 113 22.55 6.28 10.42
N ASP A 114 23.39 6.60 9.45
CA ASP A 114 23.33 7.87 8.72
C ASP A 114 22.10 7.94 7.82
N ILE A 115 21.65 6.78 7.32
CA ILE A 115 20.46 6.63 6.50
C ILE A 115 19.17 6.82 7.34
N ALA A 116 19.14 6.25 8.54
CA ALA A 116 18.03 6.44 9.47
C ALA A 116 17.92 7.90 9.95
N THR A 117 19.06 8.56 10.17
CA THR A 117 19.14 9.98 10.50
C THR A 117 18.82 10.88 9.32
N ALA A 118 19.21 10.54 8.09
CA ALA A 118 18.85 11.31 6.90
C ALA A 118 17.32 11.30 6.64
N GLY A 119 16.64 10.18 6.92
CA GLY A 119 15.18 10.10 6.86
C GLY A 119 14.45 10.86 7.98
N GLN A 120 15.15 11.19 9.06
CA GLN A 120 14.63 11.95 10.22
C GLN A 120 15.26 13.35 10.34
N ALA A 121 16.23 13.66 9.49
CA ALA A 121 16.88 14.97 9.50
C ALA A 121 15.88 16.06 9.10
N THR A 122 15.72 17.04 9.96
CA THR A 122 14.87 18.22 9.76
C THR A 122 15.51 19.27 8.85
N GLY A 123 16.65 18.95 8.22
CA GLY A 123 17.38 19.83 7.30
C GLY A 123 17.29 19.42 5.84
N PRO A 124 17.60 20.32 4.89
CA PRO A 124 17.68 19.95 3.48
C PRO A 124 18.79 18.92 3.25
N LEU A 125 18.49 17.87 2.48
CA LEU A 125 19.49 16.90 2.08
C LEU A 125 20.61 17.60 1.28
N PRO A 126 21.89 17.20 1.45
CA PRO A 126 22.98 17.61 0.56
C PRO A 126 22.63 17.29 -0.91
N GLU A 127 22.95 18.22 -1.80
CA GLU A 127 22.58 18.12 -3.23
C GLU A 127 23.08 16.82 -3.89
N ALA A 128 24.25 16.34 -3.48
CA ALA A 128 24.83 15.08 -3.94
C ALA A 128 24.00 13.82 -3.57
N LEU A 129 23.12 13.92 -2.58
CA LEU A 129 22.28 12.82 -2.11
C LEU A 129 20.86 12.84 -2.69
N HIS A 130 20.44 13.91 -3.39
CA HIS A 130 19.10 14.05 -3.93
C HIS A 130 18.76 12.93 -4.93
N GLU A 131 19.63 12.68 -5.89
CA GLU A 131 19.40 11.68 -6.93
C GLU A 131 19.45 10.23 -6.39
N PRO A 132 20.48 9.81 -5.62
CA PRO A 132 20.51 8.47 -5.03
C PRO A 132 19.33 8.20 -4.11
N PHE A 133 18.92 9.20 -3.33
CA PHE A 133 17.79 9.08 -2.41
C PHE A 133 16.45 8.95 -3.16
N ALA A 134 16.20 9.76 -4.18
CA ALA A 134 14.99 9.69 -4.99
C ALA A 134 14.87 8.33 -5.69
N LEU A 135 15.97 7.83 -6.26
CA LEU A 135 16.00 6.51 -6.90
C LEU A 135 15.81 5.36 -5.90
N ALA A 136 16.38 5.46 -4.69
CA ALA A 136 16.17 4.47 -3.65
C ALA A 136 14.72 4.44 -3.17
N MET A 137 14.10 5.63 -3.01
CA MET A 137 12.67 5.73 -2.70
C MET A 137 11.79 5.14 -3.80
N GLY A 138 12.02 5.50 -5.05
CA GLY A 138 11.29 4.97 -6.20
C GLY A 138 11.37 3.44 -6.28
N ASN A 139 12.56 2.88 -6.12
CA ASN A 139 12.77 1.43 -6.13
C ASN A 139 12.07 0.73 -4.95
N SER A 140 12.00 1.37 -3.78
CA SER A 140 11.34 0.79 -2.60
C SER A 140 9.82 0.71 -2.76
N ILE A 141 9.21 1.52 -3.61
CA ILE A 141 7.77 1.50 -3.91
C ILE A 141 7.36 0.23 -4.68
N TRP A 142 8.28 -0.41 -5.41
CA TRP A 142 7.98 -1.64 -6.14
C TRP A 142 7.59 -2.80 -5.22
N LEU A 143 8.13 -2.86 -4.01
CA LEU A 143 7.80 -3.90 -3.04
C LEU A 143 6.30 -3.86 -2.65
N PRO A 144 5.75 -2.75 -2.11
CA PRO A 144 4.33 -2.67 -1.79
C PRO A 144 3.44 -2.75 -3.05
N CYS A 145 3.90 -2.27 -4.21
CA CYS A 145 3.20 -2.44 -5.47
C CYS A 145 3.00 -3.92 -5.81
N ALA A 146 4.06 -4.74 -5.72
CA ALA A 146 4.01 -6.17 -5.97
C ALA A 146 3.09 -6.90 -4.96
N VAL A 147 3.16 -6.53 -3.68
CA VAL A 147 2.31 -7.12 -2.63
C VAL A 147 0.84 -6.79 -2.87
N ILE A 148 0.51 -5.55 -3.23
CA ILE A 148 -0.88 -5.14 -3.52
C ILE A 148 -1.37 -5.82 -4.80
N ALA A 149 -0.54 -5.94 -5.82
CA ALA A 149 -0.88 -6.67 -7.05
C ALA A 149 -1.15 -8.15 -6.78
N ALA A 150 -0.32 -8.81 -5.95
CA ALA A 150 -0.57 -10.16 -5.49
C ALA A 150 -1.89 -10.26 -4.70
N GLY A 151 -2.18 -9.28 -3.84
CA GLY A 151 -3.45 -9.15 -3.13
C GLY A 151 -4.65 -9.04 -4.07
N ALA A 152 -4.52 -8.30 -5.18
CA ALA A 152 -5.57 -8.19 -6.20
C ALA A 152 -5.83 -9.55 -6.88
N VAL A 153 -4.79 -10.31 -7.18
CA VAL A 153 -4.91 -11.67 -7.73
C VAL A 153 -5.62 -12.59 -6.73
N VAL A 154 -5.21 -12.58 -5.46
CA VAL A 154 -5.85 -13.38 -4.40
C VAL A 154 -7.32 -12.98 -4.23
N ALA A 155 -7.66 -11.70 -4.33
CA ALA A 155 -9.03 -11.22 -4.24
C ALA A 155 -9.94 -11.77 -5.36
N CYS A 156 -9.39 -12.13 -6.52
CA CYS A 156 -10.13 -12.79 -7.58
C CYS A 156 -10.64 -14.19 -7.18
N PHE A 157 -9.93 -14.87 -6.26
CA PHE A 157 -10.30 -16.19 -5.74
C PHE A 157 -11.29 -16.14 -4.58
N PHE A 158 -11.66 -14.97 -4.07
CA PHE A 158 -12.67 -14.87 -3.01
C PHE A 158 -13.99 -15.47 -3.48
N ALA A 159 -14.63 -16.27 -2.62
CA ALA A 159 -15.93 -16.86 -2.89
C ALA A 159 -16.96 -15.75 -3.20
N ARG A 160 -17.82 -16.00 -4.19
CA ARG A 160 -18.97 -15.13 -4.45
C ARG A 160 -19.87 -15.16 -3.20
N THR A 161 -20.32 -13.99 -2.78
CA THR A 161 -21.28 -13.89 -1.68
C THR A 161 -22.60 -14.54 -2.11
N LYS A 162 -23.06 -15.53 -1.34
CA LYS A 162 -24.45 -16.00 -1.48
C LYS A 162 -25.39 -14.82 -1.21
N SER A 163 -26.29 -14.56 -2.15
CA SER A 163 -27.39 -13.64 -1.85
C SER A 163 -28.26 -14.28 -0.77
N TRP A 164 -28.68 -13.52 0.23
CA TRP A 164 -29.58 -13.97 1.28
C TRP A 164 -31.05 -14.10 0.80
N ASN A 165 -31.28 -14.03 -0.50
CA ASN A 165 -32.60 -14.07 -1.13
C ASN A 165 -32.91 -15.39 -1.86
N ASP A 166 -32.13 -16.46 -1.59
CA ASP A 166 -32.45 -17.82 -2.05
C ASP A 166 -32.79 -18.73 -0.86
#